data_bd5d78b0eecd3028e04bb8e2946335e8
#
_entry.id   bd5d78b0eecd3028e04bb8e2946335e8
#
_cell.length_a   1.000
_cell.length_b   1.000
_cell.length_c   1.000
_cell.angle_alpha   90.00
_cell.angle_beta   90.00
_cell.angle_gamma   90.00
#
_symmetry.space_group_name_H-M   'P 1'
#
loop_
_entity.id
_entity.type
_entity.pdbx_description
1 polymer ?
#
loop_
_entity_poly.entity_id
_entity_poly.type
_entity_poly.pdbx_seq_one_letter_code
_entity_poly.pdbx_strand_id
1 'polypeptide(L)'
;MSKFVITPHFRLHEWVAQEKGYFKAQGLDYEFRGVFATHATPNKVGAYQSFEKGRDTNVSCACHWTVNVAASTGHGKLYADAYSVSPAAVFVPPESKIRNPEDLRGVPISVGYQSGSHYSTIQALEQYLPASDIKLSFADGILFGRLEKLIDREVPAAALFSGPYYFLEQLGFRKVIDTTFMMASMLNGDPDPQDVKKYFRALRLAQRDIDLRPELYTRHYRNEFPKRFLDQADTRRWGPGERIVFEPYTKEVFEDSFKWIRERNIFEPGTMGAGSYEESCVSLEKV
;
A
#
# COMPACT_ATOMS: atom_id res chain seq x y z
N MET A 1 -5.60 22.85 -20.33
CA MET A 1 -5.86 22.00 -19.14
C MET A 1 -4.58 21.24 -18.82
N SER A 2 -4.26 21.04 -17.56
CA SER A 2 -3.12 20.20 -17.15
C SER A 2 -3.48 18.74 -17.40
N LYS A 3 -2.50 17.92 -17.81
CA LYS A 3 -2.72 16.49 -18.00
C LYS A 3 -2.97 15.81 -16.65
N PHE A 4 -3.75 14.74 -16.68
CA PHE A 4 -3.96 13.88 -15.51
C PHE A 4 -2.70 13.06 -15.25
N VAL A 5 -2.04 13.27 -14.12
CA VAL A 5 -0.76 12.64 -13.79
C VAL A 5 -1.00 11.29 -13.11
N ILE A 6 -0.45 10.24 -13.69
CA ILE A 6 -0.54 8.86 -13.19
C ILE A 6 0.85 8.36 -12.81
N THR A 7 0.99 7.90 -11.58
CA THR A 7 2.19 7.20 -11.10
C THR A 7 1.78 5.82 -10.57
N PRO A 8 2.33 4.72 -11.09
CA PRO A 8 2.09 3.37 -10.56
C PRO A 8 2.49 3.29 -9.10
N HIS A 9 1.80 2.43 -8.33
CA HIS A 9 1.99 2.35 -6.88
C HIS A 9 2.06 0.89 -6.39
N PHE A 10 3.20 0.23 -6.64
CA PHE A 10 3.49 -1.15 -6.19
C PHE A 10 2.40 -2.17 -6.53
N ARG A 11 1.61 -1.93 -7.58
CA ARG A 11 0.55 -2.81 -8.05
C ARG A 11 0.54 -2.89 -9.58
N LEU A 12 -0.19 -3.86 -10.11
CA LEU A 12 -0.18 -4.13 -11.57
C LEU A 12 -1.10 -3.21 -12.37
N HIS A 13 -2.11 -2.63 -11.73
CA HIS A 13 -3.26 -2.01 -12.42
C HIS A 13 -2.90 -0.89 -13.38
N GLU A 14 -2.09 0.07 -12.94
CA GLU A 14 -1.69 1.19 -13.78
C GLU A 14 -0.81 0.74 -14.95
N TRP A 15 0.04 -0.25 -14.72
CA TRP A 15 0.88 -0.84 -15.77
C TRP A 15 0.04 -1.57 -16.82
N VAL A 16 -0.94 -2.36 -16.38
CA VAL A 16 -1.86 -3.08 -17.28
C VAL A 16 -2.74 -2.11 -18.04
N ALA A 17 -3.32 -1.11 -17.36
CA ALA A 17 -4.14 -0.09 -18.03
C ALA A 17 -3.34 0.71 -19.08
N GLN A 18 -2.07 1.00 -18.79
CA GLN A 18 -1.16 1.65 -19.74
C GLN A 18 -0.85 0.75 -20.93
N GLU A 19 -0.46 -0.50 -20.69
CA GLU A 19 -0.13 -1.49 -21.73
C GLU A 19 -1.31 -1.75 -22.66
N LYS A 20 -2.51 -1.90 -22.11
CA LYS A 20 -3.74 -2.20 -22.84
C LYS A 20 -4.37 -0.97 -23.49
N GLY A 21 -3.82 0.23 -23.23
CA GLY A 21 -4.34 1.48 -23.76
C GLY A 21 -5.68 1.90 -23.15
N TYR A 22 -6.05 1.40 -21.97
CA TYR A 22 -7.36 1.67 -21.34
C TYR A 22 -7.54 3.12 -20.96
N PHE A 23 -6.50 3.83 -20.53
CA PHE A 23 -6.59 5.26 -20.26
C PHE A 23 -6.98 6.06 -21.52
N LYS A 24 -6.34 5.77 -22.66
CA LYS A 24 -6.67 6.40 -23.93
C LYS A 24 -8.08 6.03 -24.41
N ALA A 25 -8.46 4.76 -24.25
CA ALA A 25 -9.80 4.28 -24.64
C ALA A 25 -10.92 4.95 -23.84
N GLN A 26 -10.65 5.38 -22.58
CA GLN A 26 -11.57 6.17 -21.77
C GLN A 26 -11.53 7.67 -22.13
N GLY A 27 -10.69 8.11 -23.05
CA GLY A 27 -10.54 9.52 -23.42
C GLY A 27 -9.88 10.36 -22.32
N LEU A 28 -8.99 9.76 -21.53
CA LEU A 28 -8.21 10.48 -20.52
C LEU A 28 -6.97 11.12 -21.19
N ASP A 29 -6.81 12.44 -21.03
CA ASP A 29 -5.56 13.12 -21.37
C ASP A 29 -4.62 13.06 -20.19
N TYR A 30 -3.57 12.24 -20.25
CA TYR A 30 -2.74 11.91 -19.11
C TYR A 30 -1.25 11.92 -19.41
N GLU A 31 -0.48 12.05 -18.35
CA GLU A 31 0.95 11.83 -18.30
C GLU A 31 1.24 10.62 -17.41
N PHE A 32 1.91 9.60 -17.94
CA PHE A 32 2.33 8.44 -17.18
C PHE A 32 3.78 8.66 -16.70
N ARG A 33 3.93 8.87 -15.41
CA ARG A 33 5.23 9.10 -14.77
C ARG A 33 5.70 7.80 -14.14
N GLY A 34 6.46 7.02 -14.77
CA GLY A 34 7.16 5.85 -14.27
C GLY A 34 7.01 5.50 -12.78
N VAL A 35 8.00 4.86 -12.22
CA VAL A 35 7.98 4.29 -10.87
C VAL A 35 7.81 5.36 -9.78
N PHE A 36 6.99 5.09 -8.78
CA PHE A 36 7.00 5.84 -7.53
C PHE A 36 8.39 5.75 -6.90
N ALA A 37 9.13 6.84 -6.94
CA ALA A 37 10.46 6.89 -6.38
C ALA A 37 10.36 6.73 -4.86
N THR A 38 10.57 5.51 -4.39
CA THR A 38 10.84 5.23 -2.98
C THR A 38 12.27 5.64 -2.69
N HIS A 39 12.49 6.94 -2.56
CA HIS A 39 13.75 7.37 -2.01
C HIS A 39 13.83 6.87 -0.58
N ALA A 40 14.84 6.05 -0.31
CA ALA A 40 15.27 5.78 1.03
C ALA A 40 15.55 7.14 1.69
N THR A 41 14.59 7.61 2.47
CA THR A 41 14.84 8.78 3.30
C THR A 41 15.45 8.27 4.59
N PRO A 42 16.70 8.62 4.88
CA PRO A 42 17.24 8.40 6.20
C PRO A 42 16.32 9.14 7.19
N ASN A 43 15.92 8.46 8.25
CA ASN A 43 15.01 8.92 9.27
C ASN A 43 13.51 8.73 8.95
N LYS A 44 12.78 8.32 9.95
CA LYS A 44 11.34 8.13 10.15
C LYS A 44 10.40 9.04 9.33
N VAL A 45 10.57 9.12 8.01
CA VAL A 45 9.61 9.81 7.16
C VAL A 45 8.44 8.85 6.95
N GLY A 46 7.35 9.10 7.65
CA GLY A 46 6.13 8.30 7.55
C GLY A 46 5.45 8.45 6.20
N ALA A 47 4.66 7.45 5.85
CA ALA A 47 3.81 7.52 4.65
C ALA A 47 2.87 8.74 4.71
N TYR A 48 2.42 9.13 5.88
CA TYR A 48 1.63 10.34 6.12
C TYR A 48 2.36 11.62 5.70
N GLN A 49 3.65 11.79 6.04
CA GLN A 49 4.41 12.99 5.69
C GLN A 49 4.56 13.20 4.18
N SER A 50 4.44 12.15 3.39
CA SER A 50 4.42 12.29 1.93
C SER A 50 3.16 12.98 1.42
N PHE A 51 2.04 12.88 2.13
CA PHE A 51 0.82 13.62 1.83
C PHE A 51 0.92 15.09 2.29
N GLU A 52 1.49 15.34 3.45
CA GLU A 52 1.73 16.72 3.94
C GLU A 52 2.60 17.54 2.97
N LYS A 53 3.60 16.90 2.36
CA LYS A 53 4.48 17.54 1.38
C LYS A 53 3.84 17.73 -0.01
N GLY A 54 2.64 17.17 -0.20
CA GLY A 54 2.00 17.08 -1.51
C GLY A 54 2.59 15.95 -2.36
N ARG A 55 1.74 15.29 -3.14
CA ARG A 55 2.14 14.26 -4.11
C ARG A 55 1.95 14.76 -5.52
N ASP A 56 2.95 14.55 -6.35
CA ASP A 56 2.95 14.99 -7.75
C ASP A 56 2.23 13.95 -8.64
N THR A 57 0.99 13.63 -8.30
CA THR A 57 0.08 12.74 -9.03
C THR A 57 -1.36 13.05 -8.64
N ASN A 58 -2.31 12.90 -9.55
CA ASN A 58 -3.71 13.22 -9.27
C ASN A 58 -4.40 12.19 -8.38
N VAL A 59 -3.99 10.93 -8.47
CA VAL A 59 -4.45 9.85 -7.57
C VAL A 59 -3.24 9.15 -6.99
N SER A 60 -3.20 9.00 -5.69
CA SER A 60 -2.21 8.18 -4.99
C SER A 60 -2.88 7.17 -4.08
N CYS A 61 -2.18 6.08 -3.79
CA CYS A 61 -2.65 5.03 -2.91
C CYS A 61 -1.74 4.92 -1.69
N ALA A 62 -2.36 4.61 -0.56
CA ALA A 62 -1.68 4.17 0.66
C ALA A 62 -2.64 3.29 1.47
N CYS A 63 -2.18 2.73 2.58
CA CYS A 63 -3.09 2.05 3.49
C CYS A 63 -4.20 3.01 3.95
N HIS A 64 -5.39 2.46 4.13
CA HIS A 64 -6.58 3.27 4.43
C HIS A 64 -6.42 4.11 5.71
N TRP A 65 -5.71 3.62 6.72
CA TRP A 65 -5.42 4.38 7.95
C TRP A 65 -4.69 5.71 7.65
N THR A 66 -3.60 5.64 6.86
CA THR A 66 -2.84 6.84 6.49
C THR A 66 -3.66 7.79 5.62
N VAL A 67 -4.43 7.25 4.66
CA VAL A 67 -5.30 8.07 3.79
C VAL A 67 -6.40 8.74 4.61
N ASN A 68 -7.02 8.04 5.57
CA ASN A 68 -8.02 8.62 6.46
C ASN A 68 -7.46 9.83 7.22
N VAL A 69 -6.29 9.67 7.85
CA VAL A 69 -5.65 10.77 8.59
C VAL A 69 -5.32 11.93 7.65
N ALA A 70 -4.73 11.66 6.49
CA ALA A 70 -4.37 12.70 5.53
C ALA A 70 -5.59 13.44 4.97
N ALA A 71 -6.67 12.74 4.66
CA ALA A 71 -7.91 13.35 4.18
C ALA A 71 -8.59 14.20 5.26
N SER A 72 -8.64 13.72 6.51
CA SER A 72 -9.22 14.45 7.65
C SER A 72 -8.45 15.71 8.03
N THR A 73 -7.18 15.81 7.64
CA THR A 73 -6.33 16.99 7.85
C THR A 73 -6.27 17.91 6.62
N GLY A 74 -7.03 17.61 5.56
CA GLY A 74 -7.17 18.47 4.39
C GLY A 74 -6.07 18.31 3.33
N HIS A 75 -5.25 17.24 3.38
CA HIS A 75 -4.20 17.00 2.38
C HIS A 75 -4.69 16.37 1.07
N GLY A 76 -5.99 16.29 0.89
CA GLY A 76 -6.70 15.76 -0.27
C GLY A 76 -8.03 15.17 0.11
N LYS A 77 -8.66 14.38 -0.78
CA LYS A 77 -9.93 13.69 -0.53
C LYS A 77 -9.76 12.19 -0.72
N LEU A 78 -10.25 11.39 0.21
CA LEU A 78 -10.37 9.95 0.02
C LEU A 78 -11.43 9.68 -1.05
N TYR A 79 -11.09 8.90 -2.07
CA TYR A 79 -12.06 8.43 -3.07
C TYR A 79 -12.86 7.26 -2.50
N ALA A 80 -14.15 7.48 -2.30
CA ALA A 80 -14.99 6.54 -1.56
C ALA A 80 -15.68 5.46 -2.41
N ASP A 81 -15.55 5.48 -3.75
CA ASP A 81 -16.23 4.51 -4.62
C ASP A 81 -15.37 3.26 -4.92
N ALA A 82 -14.18 3.18 -4.33
CA ALA A 82 -13.32 2.01 -4.42
C ALA A 82 -12.30 1.97 -3.29
N TYR A 83 -11.92 0.78 -2.91
CA TYR A 83 -10.76 0.49 -2.06
C TYR A 83 -9.99 -0.69 -2.66
N SER A 84 -8.88 -1.07 -2.08
CA SER A 84 -8.19 -2.29 -2.50
C SER A 84 -7.69 -3.08 -1.30
N VAL A 85 -7.40 -4.35 -1.54
CA VAL A 85 -6.88 -5.28 -0.54
C VAL A 85 -5.50 -5.75 -1.00
N SER A 86 -4.50 -5.54 -0.17
CA SER A 86 -3.11 -5.90 -0.46
C SER A 86 -2.67 -7.06 0.43
N PRO A 87 -2.36 -8.23 -0.16
CA PRO A 87 -1.75 -9.34 0.57
C PRO A 87 -0.44 -8.89 1.20
N ALA A 88 -0.27 -9.16 2.48
CA ALA A 88 0.92 -8.85 3.25
C ALA A 88 1.15 -9.88 4.35
N ALA A 89 2.40 -10.03 4.79
CA ALA A 89 2.73 -10.91 5.90
C ALA A 89 4.01 -10.46 6.59
N VAL A 90 4.18 -10.90 7.85
CA VAL A 90 5.48 -10.88 8.51
C VAL A 90 6.26 -12.11 8.08
N PHE A 91 7.42 -11.87 7.49
CA PHE A 91 8.36 -12.90 7.03
C PHE A 91 9.56 -13.02 7.94
N VAL A 92 10.08 -14.25 8.02
CA VAL A 92 11.35 -14.58 8.68
C VAL A 92 12.20 -15.43 7.76
N PRO A 93 13.54 -15.45 7.93
CA PRO A 93 14.42 -16.33 7.17
C PRO A 93 14.06 -17.81 7.29
N PRO A 94 14.38 -18.65 6.28
CA PRO A 94 14.07 -20.09 6.29
C PRO A 94 14.62 -20.82 7.53
N GLU A 95 15.81 -20.44 7.96
CA GLU A 95 16.51 -21.00 9.12
C GLU A 95 16.03 -20.47 10.48
N SER A 96 15.18 -19.45 10.52
CA SER A 96 14.66 -18.87 11.77
C SER A 96 13.95 -19.91 12.62
N LYS A 97 14.08 -19.78 13.95
CA LYS A 97 13.35 -20.60 14.94
C LYS A 97 11.90 -20.14 15.15
N ILE A 98 11.56 -18.93 14.69
CA ILE A 98 10.22 -18.35 14.81
C ILE A 98 9.27 -19.15 13.90
N ARG A 99 8.18 -19.73 14.45
CA ARG A 99 7.22 -20.58 13.75
C ARG A 99 5.81 -20.02 13.79
N ASN A 100 5.43 -19.44 14.92
CA ASN A 100 4.08 -18.99 15.24
C ASN A 100 4.10 -17.50 15.60
N PRO A 101 2.95 -16.80 15.59
CA PRO A 101 2.87 -15.40 15.98
C PRO A 101 3.42 -15.10 17.38
N GLU A 102 3.22 -16.01 18.33
CA GLU A 102 3.69 -15.89 19.72
C GLU A 102 5.22 -15.87 19.82
N ASP A 103 5.92 -16.51 18.89
CA ASP A 103 7.39 -16.52 18.84
C ASP A 103 7.95 -15.14 18.46
N LEU A 104 7.11 -14.22 17.95
CA LEU A 104 7.48 -12.84 17.67
C LEU A 104 7.54 -11.94 18.93
N ARG A 105 7.25 -12.47 20.10
CA ARG A 105 7.35 -11.77 21.39
C ARG A 105 8.70 -11.13 21.58
N GLY A 106 8.73 -9.79 21.62
CA GLY A 106 9.97 -9.02 21.80
C GLY A 106 10.93 -9.03 20.62
N VAL A 107 10.60 -9.71 19.52
CA VAL A 107 11.41 -9.72 18.28
C VAL A 107 11.19 -8.41 17.53
N PRO A 108 12.24 -7.66 17.16
CA PRO A 108 12.08 -6.46 16.36
C PRO A 108 11.63 -6.81 14.92
N ILE A 109 10.43 -6.34 14.56
CA ILE A 109 9.85 -6.53 13.23
C ILE A 109 10.05 -5.26 12.42
N SER A 110 10.73 -5.34 11.28
CA SER A 110 10.93 -4.21 10.40
C SER A 110 9.64 -3.85 9.66
N VAL A 111 9.17 -2.62 9.87
CA VAL A 111 7.96 -2.03 9.26
C VAL A 111 8.25 -0.63 8.74
N GLY A 112 7.44 -0.12 7.82
CA GLY A 112 7.49 1.28 7.40
C GLY A 112 6.74 2.16 8.41
N TYR A 113 7.36 3.26 8.84
CA TYR A 113 6.72 4.18 9.79
C TYR A 113 5.43 4.77 9.22
N GLN A 114 4.36 4.75 10.00
CA GLN A 114 3.02 5.24 9.61
C GLN A 114 2.56 4.76 8.22
N SER A 115 2.84 3.49 7.92
CA SER A 115 2.45 2.81 6.68
C SER A 115 1.60 1.57 6.95
N GLY A 116 1.05 0.95 5.91
CA GLY A 116 0.24 -0.26 6.04
C GLY A 116 0.90 -1.36 6.86
N SER A 117 2.20 -1.59 6.67
CA SER A 117 2.95 -2.58 7.43
C SER A 117 3.07 -2.25 8.94
N HIS A 118 3.05 -0.96 9.31
CA HIS A 118 3.03 -0.56 10.72
C HIS A 118 1.72 -0.98 11.39
N TYR A 119 0.61 -0.53 10.81
CA TYR A 119 -0.72 -0.74 11.39
C TYR A 119 -1.14 -2.20 11.34
N SER A 120 -1.01 -2.83 10.17
CA SER A 120 -1.47 -4.20 9.99
C SER A 120 -0.67 -5.21 10.83
N THR A 121 0.63 -4.94 11.08
CA THR A 121 1.43 -5.78 11.98
C THR A 121 0.93 -5.68 13.42
N ILE A 122 0.62 -4.47 13.91
CA ILE A 122 0.03 -4.30 15.25
C ILE A 122 -1.31 -5.01 15.30
N GLN A 123 -2.22 -4.73 14.35
CA GLN A 123 -3.57 -5.28 14.33
C GLN A 123 -3.58 -6.82 14.30
N ALA A 124 -2.67 -7.42 13.55
CA ALA A 124 -2.58 -8.87 13.49
C ALA A 124 -1.99 -9.48 14.77
N LEU A 125 -0.93 -8.88 15.33
CA LEU A 125 -0.22 -9.43 16.47
C LEU A 125 -0.94 -9.20 17.81
N GLU A 126 -1.74 -8.14 17.96
CA GLU A 126 -2.48 -7.88 19.19
C GLU A 126 -3.52 -8.96 19.54
N GLN A 127 -3.82 -9.85 18.58
CA GLN A 127 -4.65 -11.05 18.82
C GLN A 127 -3.87 -12.18 19.54
N TYR A 128 -2.55 -12.12 19.56
CA TYR A 128 -1.66 -13.16 20.09
C TYR A 128 -0.75 -12.64 21.21
N LEU A 129 -0.43 -11.35 21.18
CA LEU A 129 0.55 -10.73 22.06
C LEU A 129 -0.01 -9.46 22.70
N PRO A 130 0.30 -9.19 23.99
CA PRO A 130 0.03 -7.88 24.56
C PRO A 130 0.87 -6.81 23.86
N ALA A 131 0.37 -5.59 23.77
CA ALA A 131 1.02 -4.47 23.06
C ALA A 131 2.47 -4.21 23.52
N SER A 132 2.77 -4.43 24.82
CA SER A 132 4.12 -4.28 25.39
C SER A 132 5.17 -5.21 24.74
N ASP A 133 4.72 -6.33 24.21
CA ASP A 133 5.56 -7.39 23.65
C ASP A 133 5.74 -7.29 22.13
N ILE A 134 4.95 -6.44 21.48
CA ILE A 134 5.07 -6.14 20.06
C ILE A 134 6.18 -5.12 19.86
N LYS A 135 7.30 -5.54 19.27
CA LYS A 135 8.45 -4.67 19.01
C LYS A 135 8.55 -4.36 17.53
N LEU A 136 8.44 -3.09 17.18
CA LEU A 136 8.57 -2.64 15.80
C LEU A 136 9.91 -1.92 15.60
N SER A 137 10.53 -2.17 14.45
CA SER A 137 11.73 -1.48 13.99
C SER A 137 11.38 -0.71 12.71
N PHE A 138 11.69 0.58 12.70
CA PHE A 138 11.45 1.43 11.54
C PHE A 138 12.74 1.50 10.72
N ALA A 139 12.85 0.58 9.75
CA ALA A 139 14.00 0.52 8.85
C ALA A 139 13.97 1.66 7.83
N ASP A 140 15.12 2.01 7.33
CA ASP A 140 15.28 2.95 6.24
C ASP A 140 14.66 2.38 4.95
N GLY A 141 13.88 3.21 4.26
CA GLY A 141 13.17 2.83 3.05
C GLY A 141 11.78 2.22 3.29
N ILE A 142 10.90 2.40 2.30
CA ILE A 142 9.47 2.08 2.47
C ILE A 142 9.23 0.58 2.33
N LEU A 143 9.67 -0.05 1.25
CA LEU A 143 9.36 -1.46 0.96
C LEU A 143 10.63 -2.27 0.67
N PHE A 144 11.42 -1.82 -0.30
CA PHE A 144 12.57 -2.58 -0.78
C PHE A 144 13.74 -2.58 0.19
N GLY A 145 13.94 -1.51 0.98
CA GLY A 145 14.95 -1.49 2.04
C GLY A 145 14.71 -2.58 3.09
N ARG A 146 13.45 -2.82 3.47
CA ARG A 146 13.10 -3.93 4.37
C ARG A 146 13.33 -5.29 3.76
N LEU A 147 13.04 -5.44 2.45
CA LEU A 147 13.34 -6.66 1.69
C LEU A 147 14.83 -6.97 1.73
N GLU A 148 15.65 -5.97 1.42
CA GLU A 148 17.12 -6.11 1.39
C GLU A 148 17.65 -6.51 2.75
N LYS A 149 17.28 -5.79 3.81
CA LYS A 149 17.71 -6.08 5.18
C LYS A 149 17.30 -7.48 5.65
N LEU A 150 16.11 -7.94 5.29
CA LEU A 150 15.67 -9.29 5.66
C LEU A 150 16.47 -10.36 4.90
N ILE A 151 16.73 -10.17 3.60
CA ILE A 151 17.54 -11.09 2.79
C ILE A 151 18.99 -11.12 3.30
N ASP A 152 19.55 -9.98 3.64
CA ASP A 152 20.92 -9.83 4.14
C ASP A 152 21.06 -10.23 5.63
N ARG A 153 19.97 -10.66 6.30
CA ARG A 153 19.95 -11.06 7.72
C ARG A 153 20.24 -9.92 8.70
N GLU A 154 20.07 -8.69 8.29
CA GLU A 154 20.24 -7.52 9.16
C GLU A 154 19.06 -7.34 10.11
N VAL A 155 17.88 -7.89 9.77
CA VAL A 155 16.71 -7.91 10.62
C VAL A 155 16.15 -9.33 10.74
N PRO A 156 15.64 -9.74 11.92
CA PRO A 156 15.12 -11.09 12.14
C PRO A 156 13.75 -11.33 11.52
N ALA A 157 12.96 -10.27 11.32
CA ALA A 157 11.61 -10.31 10.76
C ALA A 157 11.27 -9.00 10.04
N ALA A 158 10.45 -9.08 8.99
CA ALA A 158 9.96 -7.89 8.29
C ALA A 158 8.55 -8.11 7.74
N ALA A 159 7.72 -7.06 7.79
CA ALA A 159 6.41 -7.04 7.16
C ALA A 159 6.52 -6.54 5.72
N LEU A 160 6.08 -7.36 4.77
CA LEU A 160 6.25 -7.13 3.33
C LEU A 160 4.97 -7.45 2.56
N PHE A 161 4.78 -6.76 1.44
CA PHE A 161 3.63 -6.87 0.54
C PHE A 161 4.08 -6.71 -0.92
N SER A 162 3.17 -6.80 -1.89
CA SER A 162 3.46 -6.61 -3.32
C SER A 162 4.53 -7.60 -3.86
N GLY A 163 5.38 -7.20 -4.79
CA GLY A 163 6.46 -8.00 -5.35
C GLY A 163 7.38 -8.66 -4.31
N PRO A 164 7.87 -7.95 -3.29
CA PRO A 164 8.65 -8.52 -2.18
C PRO A 164 7.99 -9.69 -1.46
N TYR A 165 6.67 -9.67 -1.26
CA TYR A 165 5.93 -10.78 -0.66
C TYR A 165 6.14 -12.08 -1.45
N TYR A 166 5.92 -12.06 -2.75
CA TYR A 166 6.08 -13.24 -3.61
C TYR A 166 7.53 -13.65 -3.80
N PHE A 167 8.44 -12.67 -3.85
CA PHE A 167 9.86 -12.95 -3.98
C PHE A 167 10.40 -13.71 -2.76
N LEU A 168 9.99 -13.32 -1.57
CA LEU A 168 10.37 -14.02 -0.35
C LEU A 168 9.79 -15.44 -0.31
N GLU A 169 8.54 -15.64 -0.75
CA GLU A 169 7.98 -17.00 -0.89
C GLU A 169 8.81 -17.83 -1.87
N GLN A 170 9.19 -17.24 -3.01
CA GLN A 170 10.06 -17.91 -4.00
C GLN A 170 11.41 -18.32 -3.41
N LEU A 171 11.99 -17.50 -2.53
CA LEU A 171 13.27 -17.77 -1.85
C LEU A 171 13.14 -18.70 -0.62
N GLY A 172 11.93 -19.17 -0.30
CA GLY A 172 11.67 -20.06 0.83
C GLY A 172 11.62 -19.37 2.19
N PHE A 173 11.49 -18.04 2.24
CA PHE A 173 11.20 -17.34 3.49
C PHE A 173 9.82 -17.73 3.99
N ARG A 174 9.67 -17.77 5.31
CA ARG A 174 8.43 -18.25 5.91
C ARG A 174 7.56 -17.10 6.37
N LYS A 175 6.28 -17.16 6.01
CA LYS A 175 5.24 -16.31 6.60
C LYS A 175 4.90 -16.81 7.99
N VAL A 176 4.98 -15.93 8.98
CA VAL A 176 4.64 -16.23 10.38
C VAL A 176 3.20 -15.83 10.67
N ILE A 177 2.77 -14.69 10.17
CA ILE A 177 1.41 -14.19 10.34
C ILE A 177 1.00 -13.39 9.10
N ASP A 178 -0.25 -13.58 8.67
CA ASP A 178 -0.88 -12.77 7.64
C ASP A 178 -1.18 -11.37 8.19
N THR A 179 -0.79 -10.36 7.43
CA THR A 179 -1.03 -8.95 7.75
C THR A 179 -1.67 -8.23 6.58
N THR A 180 -2.47 -8.95 5.78
CA THR A 180 -3.27 -8.38 4.68
C THR A 180 -4.03 -7.15 5.14
N PHE A 181 -4.00 -6.09 4.37
CA PHE A 181 -4.59 -4.81 4.75
C PHE A 181 -5.30 -4.11 3.61
N MET A 182 -6.21 -3.22 4.00
CA MET A 182 -6.95 -2.38 3.08
C MET A 182 -6.13 -1.17 2.66
N MET A 183 -6.19 -0.85 1.36
CA MET A 183 -5.64 0.36 0.76
C MET A 183 -6.78 1.29 0.35
N ALA A 184 -6.54 2.58 0.37
CA ALA A 184 -7.46 3.57 -0.15
C ALA A 184 -6.76 4.48 -1.16
N SER A 185 -7.56 5.06 -2.05
CA SER A 185 -7.09 6.06 -3.01
C SER A 185 -7.35 7.46 -2.50
N MET A 186 -6.37 8.34 -2.67
CA MET A 186 -6.45 9.74 -2.34
C MET A 186 -6.39 10.57 -3.60
N LEU A 187 -7.34 11.47 -3.78
CA LEU A 187 -7.32 12.51 -4.79
C LEU A 187 -6.45 13.66 -4.29
N ASN A 188 -5.41 13.97 -5.03
CA ASN A 188 -4.46 15.04 -4.67
C ASN A 188 -4.77 16.29 -5.49
N GLY A 189 -4.78 17.44 -4.82
CA GLY A 189 -5.27 18.68 -5.42
C GLY A 189 -6.79 18.60 -5.66
N ASP A 190 -7.23 19.18 -6.75
CA ASP A 190 -8.64 19.19 -7.16
C ASP A 190 -8.75 18.70 -8.61
N PRO A 191 -8.55 17.39 -8.88
CA PRO A 191 -8.62 16.84 -10.24
C PRO A 191 -10.05 16.90 -10.76
N ASP A 192 -10.21 17.08 -12.09
CA ASP A 192 -11.51 17.03 -12.73
C ASP A 192 -12.21 15.70 -12.39
N PRO A 193 -13.43 15.72 -11.81
CA PRO A 193 -14.18 14.53 -11.46
C PRO A 193 -14.42 13.57 -12.66
N GLN A 194 -14.54 14.10 -13.89
CA GLN A 194 -14.69 13.26 -15.07
C GLN A 194 -13.41 12.50 -15.39
N ASP A 195 -12.24 13.11 -15.21
CA ASP A 195 -10.97 12.44 -15.42
C ASP A 195 -10.68 11.40 -14.33
N VAL A 196 -11.08 11.65 -13.09
CA VAL A 196 -11.07 10.64 -12.02
C VAL A 196 -11.93 9.44 -12.39
N LYS A 197 -13.16 9.66 -12.89
CA LYS A 197 -14.05 8.57 -13.36
C LYS A 197 -13.42 7.77 -14.50
N LYS A 198 -12.82 8.45 -15.50
CA LYS A 198 -12.11 7.79 -16.62
C LYS A 198 -10.95 6.93 -16.10
N TYR A 199 -10.17 7.45 -15.15
CA TYR A 199 -9.06 6.72 -14.53
C TYR A 199 -9.54 5.43 -13.86
N PHE A 200 -10.55 5.50 -12.98
CA PHE A 200 -11.06 4.31 -12.28
C PHE A 200 -11.77 3.32 -13.22
N ARG A 201 -12.43 3.79 -14.27
CA ARG A 201 -12.96 2.89 -15.33
C ARG A 201 -11.85 2.12 -16.03
N ALA A 202 -10.73 2.77 -16.34
CA ALA A 202 -9.56 2.11 -16.91
C ALA A 202 -8.97 1.07 -15.95
N LEU A 203 -8.89 1.39 -14.64
CA LEU A 203 -8.42 0.44 -13.63
C LEU A 203 -9.39 -0.75 -13.45
N ARG A 204 -10.71 -0.53 -13.59
CA ARG A 204 -11.70 -1.62 -13.55
C ARG A 204 -11.49 -2.63 -14.70
N LEU A 205 -11.16 -2.13 -15.89
CA LEU A 205 -10.80 -3.00 -17.02
C LEU A 205 -9.49 -3.76 -16.75
N ALA A 206 -8.48 -3.07 -16.22
CA ALA A 206 -7.22 -3.69 -15.85
C ALA A 206 -7.39 -4.76 -14.76
N GLN A 207 -8.22 -4.49 -13.74
CA GLN A 207 -8.53 -5.47 -12.69
C GLN A 207 -9.18 -6.73 -13.28
N ARG A 208 -10.13 -6.57 -14.21
CA ARG A 208 -10.76 -7.71 -14.88
C ARG A 208 -9.73 -8.56 -15.64
N ASP A 209 -8.81 -7.93 -16.35
CA ASP A 209 -7.77 -8.65 -17.09
C ASP A 209 -6.82 -9.38 -16.14
N ILE A 210 -6.45 -8.74 -15.02
CA ILE A 210 -5.62 -9.36 -13.97
C ILE A 210 -6.35 -10.54 -13.31
N ASP A 211 -7.64 -10.41 -12.99
CA ASP A 211 -8.44 -11.50 -12.41
C ASP A 211 -8.52 -12.72 -13.34
N LEU A 212 -8.60 -12.50 -14.65
CA LEU A 212 -8.73 -13.57 -15.66
C LEU A 212 -7.39 -14.24 -15.99
N ARG A 213 -6.31 -13.50 -16.09
CA ARG A 213 -5.02 -13.98 -16.59
C ARG A 213 -3.84 -13.27 -15.88
N PRO A 214 -3.68 -13.42 -14.56
CA PRO A 214 -2.63 -12.70 -13.80
C PRO A 214 -1.23 -13.01 -14.31
N GLU A 215 -0.98 -14.23 -14.79
CA GLU A 215 0.32 -14.70 -15.29
C GLU A 215 0.85 -13.88 -16.48
N LEU A 216 -0.03 -13.17 -17.20
CA LEU A 216 0.36 -12.30 -18.31
C LEU A 216 0.95 -10.97 -17.83
N TYR A 217 0.66 -10.57 -16.59
CA TYR A 217 0.93 -9.22 -16.10
C TYR A 217 1.94 -9.15 -14.95
N THR A 218 2.20 -10.24 -14.25
CA THR A 218 3.15 -10.27 -13.12
C THR A 218 4.55 -9.82 -13.50
N ARG A 219 4.93 -9.84 -14.80
CA ARG A 219 6.19 -9.28 -15.29
C ARG A 219 6.36 -7.79 -14.97
N HIS A 220 5.26 -7.05 -14.78
CA HIS A 220 5.32 -5.61 -14.46
C HIS A 220 5.91 -5.32 -13.08
N TYR A 221 5.91 -6.29 -12.16
CA TYR A 221 6.64 -6.13 -10.89
C TYR A 221 8.12 -5.80 -11.11
N ARG A 222 8.72 -6.27 -12.20
CA ARG A 222 10.13 -5.99 -12.53
C ARG A 222 10.41 -4.51 -12.75
N ASN A 223 9.40 -3.71 -13.13
CA ASN A 223 9.55 -2.27 -13.38
C ASN A 223 9.93 -1.50 -12.11
N GLU A 224 9.53 -2.01 -10.95
CA GLU A 224 9.74 -1.38 -9.64
C GLU A 224 10.72 -2.14 -8.76
N PHE A 225 11.14 -3.34 -9.19
CA PHE A 225 11.95 -4.25 -8.37
C PHE A 225 13.43 -3.84 -8.35
N PRO A 226 14.14 -4.01 -7.19
CA PRO A 226 15.56 -3.66 -7.09
C PRO A 226 16.42 -4.43 -8.09
N LYS A 227 17.30 -3.73 -8.77
CA LYS A 227 18.16 -4.31 -9.82
C LYS A 227 18.97 -5.52 -9.34
N ARG A 228 19.45 -5.49 -8.07
CA ARG A 228 20.27 -6.58 -7.49
C ARG A 228 19.54 -7.93 -7.44
N PHE A 229 18.21 -7.94 -7.53
CA PHE A 229 17.42 -9.17 -7.44
C PHE A 229 16.73 -9.57 -8.75
N LEU A 230 16.83 -8.74 -9.80
CA LEU A 230 16.09 -8.98 -11.05
C LEU A 230 16.43 -10.33 -11.71
N ASP A 231 17.67 -10.79 -11.63
CA ASP A 231 18.08 -12.06 -12.24
C ASP A 231 17.54 -13.28 -11.46
N GLN A 232 17.24 -13.10 -10.18
CA GLN A 232 16.65 -14.14 -9.33
C GLN A 232 15.14 -14.14 -9.34
N ALA A 233 14.51 -13.00 -9.71
CA ALA A 233 13.06 -12.79 -9.64
C ALA A 233 12.34 -13.46 -10.83
N ASP A 234 11.77 -14.64 -10.61
CA ASP A 234 10.88 -15.32 -11.56
C ASP A 234 9.43 -14.89 -11.33
N THR A 235 9.06 -13.74 -11.90
CA THR A 235 7.72 -13.17 -11.73
C THR A 235 6.58 -14.02 -12.26
N ARG A 236 6.85 -15.07 -13.09
CA ARG A 236 5.84 -16.03 -13.55
C ARG A 236 5.28 -16.89 -12.41
N ARG A 237 6.01 -16.95 -11.29
CA ARG A 237 5.62 -17.69 -10.06
C ARG A 237 4.89 -16.81 -9.05
N TRP A 238 4.72 -15.52 -9.36
CA TRP A 238 4.16 -14.54 -8.43
C TRP A 238 2.66 -14.40 -8.67
N GLY A 239 1.94 -14.08 -7.61
CA GLY A 239 0.51 -13.80 -7.67
C GLY A 239 0.19 -12.37 -8.12
N PRO A 240 -1.11 -12.06 -8.27
CA PRO A 240 -1.57 -10.76 -8.78
C PRO A 240 -1.39 -9.60 -7.80
N GLY A 241 -1.14 -9.87 -6.53
CA GLY A 241 -0.95 -8.86 -5.50
C GLY A 241 -2.24 -8.15 -5.10
N GLU A 242 -2.15 -6.84 -5.02
CA GLU A 242 -3.28 -5.98 -4.64
C GLU A 242 -4.46 -6.15 -5.60
N ARG A 243 -5.67 -6.22 -5.03
CA ARG A 243 -6.92 -6.30 -5.78
C ARG A 243 -7.79 -5.09 -5.47
N ILE A 244 -8.20 -4.35 -6.50
CA ILE A 244 -9.15 -3.24 -6.35
C ILE A 244 -10.56 -3.80 -6.23
N VAL A 245 -11.30 -3.33 -5.24
CA VAL A 245 -12.70 -3.61 -4.99
C VAL A 245 -13.48 -2.33 -5.28
N PHE A 246 -14.34 -2.39 -6.30
CA PHE A 246 -15.14 -1.25 -6.74
C PHE A 246 -16.48 -1.22 -6.00
N GLU A 247 -16.37 -1.13 -4.69
CA GLU A 247 -17.46 -1.04 -3.73
C GLU A 247 -17.20 0.16 -2.81
N PRO A 248 -18.24 0.72 -2.18
CA PRO A 248 -18.08 1.89 -1.32
C PRO A 248 -17.13 1.65 -0.13
N TYR A 249 -16.20 2.58 0.08
CA TYR A 249 -15.50 2.75 1.34
C TYR A 249 -16.43 3.51 2.30
N THR A 250 -17.05 2.80 3.21
CA THR A 250 -18.17 3.32 4.00
C THR A 250 -17.74 4.25 5.13
N LYS A 251 -18.67 5.06 5.61
CA LYS A 251 -18.50 5.88 6.81
C LYS A 251 -18.10 5.05 8.03
N GLU A 252 -18.72 3.89 8.20
CA GLU A 252 -18.41 2.98 9.30
C GLU A 252 -16.92 2.55 9.28
N VAL A 253 -16.41 2.11 8.13
CA VAL A 253 -14.99 1.74 7.97
C VAL A 253 -14.07 2.92 8.26
N PHE A 254 -14.45 4.12 7.83
CA PHE A 254 -13.70 5.35 8.11
C PHE A 254 -13.63 5.64 9.61
N GLU A 255 -14.76 5.63 10.29
CA GLU A 255 -14.87 5.93 11.73
C GLU A 255 -14.17 4.88 12.59
N ASP A 256 -14.34 3.59 12.29
CA ASP A 256 -13.67 2.49 12.99
C ASP A 256 -12.16 2.56 12.84
N SER A 257 -11.67 2.92 11.65
CA SER A 257 -10.23 3.13 11.41
C SER A 257 -9.68 4.26 12.26
N PHE A 258 -10.41 5.38 12.37
CA PHE A 258 -10.01 6.50 13.22
C PHE A 258 -9.97 6.13 14.70
N LYS A 259 -11.01 5.43 15.18
CA LYS A 259 -11.08 4.96 16.55
C LYS A 259 -9.89 4.06 16.87
N TRP A 260 -9.60 3.09 16.00
CA TRP A 260 -8.48 2.16 16.16
C TRP A 260 -7.13 2.88 16.26
N ILE A 261 -6.88 3.88 15.40
CA ILE A 261 -5.64 4.67 15.40
C ILE A 261 -5.49 5.47 16.70
N ARG A 262 -6.57 6.13 17.15
CA ARG A 262 -6.58 6.95 18.38
C ARG A 262 -6.25 6.14 19.61
N GLU A 263 -6.85 4.96 19.75
CA GLU A 263 -6.64 4.06 20.90
C GLU A 263 -5.18 3.62 21.04
N ARG A 264 -4.40 3.63 19.93
CA ARG A 264 -3.01 3.17 19.90
C ARG A 264 -1.97 4.27 19.87
N ASN A 265 -2.40 5.54 19.90
CA ASN A 265 -1.51 6.70 19.94
C ASN A 265 -0.38 6.65 18.88
N ILE A 266 -0.72 6.23 17.64
CA ILE A 266 0.28 6.06 16.56
C ILE A 266 0.75 7.41 16.02
N PHE A 267 -0.11 8.42 16.09
CA PHE A 267 0.20 9.79 15.67
C PHE A 267 0.42 10.67 16.88
N GLU A 268 1.30 11.67 16.73
CA GLU A 268 1.50 12.71 17.72
C GLU A 268 0.18 13.47 17.99
N PRO A 269 -0.05 13.93 19.22
CA PRO A 269 -1.22 14.72 19.54
C PRO A 269 -1.37 15.93 18.60
N GLY A 270 -2.57 16.11 18.05
CA GLY A 270 -2.87 17.21 17.11
C GLY A 270 -2.61 16.89 15.64
N THR A 271 -1.91 15.81 15.30
CA THR A 271 -1.71 15.41 13.90
C THR A 271 -3.00 14.88 13.27
N MET A 272 -3.83 14.21 14.04
CA MET A 272 -5.09 13.67 13.54
C MET A 272 -6.11 14.80 13.39
N GLY A 273 -6.59 15.00 12.15
CA GLY A 273 -7.64 15.97 11.86
C GLY A 273 -8.97 15.62 12.53
N ALA A 274 -9.85 16.63 12.57
CA ALA A 274 -11.23 16.51 13.06
C ALA A 274 -12.24 16.33 11.91
N GLY A 275 -11.78 16.22 10.66
CA GLY A 275 -12.65 16.12 9.49
C GLY A 275 -13.53 14.87 9.55
N SER A 276 -14.84 15.07 9.37
CA SER A 276 -15.83 13.98 9.26
C SER A 276 -15.62 13.20 7.96
N TYR A 277 -16.32 12.07 7.84
CA TYR A 277 -16.37 11.31 6.59
C TYR A 277 -16.85 12.18 5.42
N GLU A 278 -17.91 12.96 5.64
CA GLU A 278 -18.53 13.83 4.64
C GLU A 278 -17.57 14.95 4.16
N GLU A 279 -16.69 15.41 5.04
CA GLU A 279 -15.67 16.42 4.71
C GLU A 279 -14.41 15.83 4.09
N SER A 280 -14.05 14.61 4.46
CA SER A 280 -12.80 13.95 4.08
C SER A 280 -12.92 13.09 2.83
N CYS A 281 -14.11 12.58 2.53
CA CYS A 281 -14.34 11.63 1.45
C CYS A 281 -15.12 12.26 0.29
N VAL A 282 -14.94 11.70 -0.90
CA VAL A 282 -15.73 12.05 -2.09
C VAL A 282 -16.17 10.80 -2.81
N SER A 283 -17.48 10.71 -3.08
CA SER A 283 -18.07 9.75 -4.01
C SER A 283 -18.43 10.48 -5.30
N LEU A 284 -18.03 9.92 -6.43
CA LEU A 284 -18.31 10.44 -7.76
C LEU A 284 -19.33 9.58 -8.51
N GLU A 285 -19.53 8.32 -8.11
CA GLU A 285 -20.60 7.48 -8.62
C GLU A 285 -21.82 7.76 -7.73
N LYS A 286 -22.92 8.27 -8.32
CA LYS A 286 -24.18 8.35 -7.59
C LYS A 286 -24.64 6.92 -7.32
N VAL A 287 -24.84 6.60 -6.05
CA VAL A 287 -25.58 5.42 -5.61
C VAL A 287 -27.00 5.46 -6.16
#